data_c4763b4a7eae6dfd15e41249a967f198
#
_entry.id   c4763b4a7eae6dfd15e41249a967f198
#
_cell.length_a   1.000
_cell.length_b   1.000
_cell.length_c   1.000
_cell.angle_alpha   90.00
_cell.angle_beta   90.00
_cell.angle_gamma   90.00
#
_symmetry.space_group_name_H-M   'P 1'
#
loop_
_entity.id
_entity.type
_entity.pdbx_description
1 polymer ?
#
loop_
_entity_poly.entity_id
_entity_poly.type
_entity_poly.pdbx_seq_one_letter_code
_entity_poly.pdbx_strand_id
1 'polypeptide(L)'
;MKTLCILLVSVFSLSACTTKDWRTASRESAGIAADPATEKQAIIEVYAADAFSWRGWFAVHTWIAVKPENAATYTVYEVVGWRVKRGLPALREYQTTTPDTYWYGARPEKILSMKGPKAAKLIPDIQKAVSHYPWANEYTLFPGPN
;
A
#
# COMPACT_ATOMS: atom_id res chain seq x y z
N MET A 1 49.62 -39.99 28.19
CA MET A 1 49.18 -38.73 27.59
C MET A 1 47.96 -39.05 26.76
N LYS A 2 46.77 -38.67 27.25
CA LYS A 2 45.49 -38.92 26.56
C LYS A 2 45.06 -37.60 25.90
N THR A 3 45.08 -37.54 24.56
CA THR A 3 44.70 -36.38 23.80
C THR A 3 43.17 -36.36 23.64
N LEU A 4 42.51 -35.38 24.28
CA LEU A 4 41.07 -35.16 24.22
C LEU A 4 40.74 -34.34 22.99
N CYS A 5 40.19 -34.95 21.94
CA CYS A 5 39.64 -34.25 20.78
C CYS A 5 38.26 -33.67 21.15
N ILE A 6 38.19 -32.36 21.31
CA ILE A 6 36.93 -31.61 21.44
C ILE A 6 36.35 -31.38 20.07
N LEU A 7 35.26 -32.08 19.72
CA LEU A 7 34.46 -31.82 18.51
C LEU A 7 33.58 -30.61 18.77
N LEU A 8 33.89 -29.46 18.12
CA LEU A 8 33.03 -28.30 18.10
C LEU A 8 31.89 -28.56 17.07
N VAL A 9 30.71 -28.89 17.59
CA VAL A 9 29.50 -28.95 16.76
C VAL A 9 28.98 -27.53 16.59
N SER A 10 29.24 -26.92 15.43
CA SER A 10 28.63 -25.65 15.03
C SER A 10 27.17 -25.89 14.66
N VAL A 11 26.26 -25.48 15.55
CA VAL A 11 24.82 -25.44 15.26
C VAL A 11 24.56 -24.26 14.35
N PHE A 12 24.48 -24.51 13.05
CA PHE A 12 23.95 -23.56 12.08
C PHE A 12 22.45 -23.41 12.33
N SER A 13 22.05 -22.33 13.00
CA SER A 13 20.65 -21.93 13.08
C SER A 13 20.18 -21.52 11.69
N LEU A 14 19.51 -22.42 10.98
CA LEU A 14 18.74 -22.11 9.78
C LEU A 14 17.59 -21.18 10.19
N SER A 15 17.80 -19.87 10.11
CA SER A 15 16.72 -18.91 10.13
C SER A 15 15.85 -19.20 8.92
N ALA A 16 14.77 -19.95 9.12
CA ALA A 16 13.76 -20.16 8.11
C ALA A 16 13.21 -18.77 7.72
N CYS A 17 13.55 -18.28 6.52
CA CYS A 17 12.86 -17.18 5.91
C CYS A 17 11.40 -17.60 5.74
N THR A 18 10.54 -17.21 6.67
CA THR A 18 9.11 -17.37 6.53
C THR A 18 8.66 -16.54 5.32
N THR A 19 8.39 -17.22 4.21
CA THR A 19 7.80 -16.57 3.03
C THR A 19 6.46 -16.00 3.48
N LYS A 20 6.33 -14.66 3.45
CA LYS A 20 5.08 -13.98 3.82
C LYS A 20 3.95 -14.52 2.92
N ASP A 21 2.99 -15.24 3.51
CA ASP A 21 1.80 -15.69 2.78
C ASP A 21 0.86 -14.50 2.61
N TRP A 22 0.52 -14.15 1.37
CA TRP A 22 -0.38 -13.05 1.05
C TRP A 22 -1.81 -13.26 1.59
N ARG A 23 -2.18 -14.53 1.89
CA ARG A 23 -3.51 -14.87 2.42
C ARG A 23 -3.67 -14.51 3.89
N THR A 24 -2.58 -14.61 4.65
CA THR A 24 -2.55 -14.36 6.10
C THR A 24 -1.90 -13.04 6.47
N ALA A 25 -1.31 -12.35 5.49
CA ALA A 25 -0.68 -11.05 5.72
C ALA A 25 -1.70 -10.00 6.19
N SER A 26 -1.34 -9.24 7.22
CA SER A 26 -2.20 -8.19 7.79
C SER A 26 -2.64 -7.18 6.74
N ARG A 27 -3.89 -6.76 6.86
CA ARG A 27 -4.52 -5.66 6.12
C ARG A 27 -5.31 -4.75 7.06
N GLU A 28 -4.95 -4.77 8.33
CA GLU A 28 -5.53 -3.90 9.34
C GLU A 28 -5.11 -2.45 9.10
N SER A 29 -5.83 -1.50 9.72
CA SER A 29 -5.42 -0.09 9.74
C SER A 29 -4.12 0.06 10.54
N ALA A 30 -3.23 0.92 10.06
CA ALA A 30 -2.03 1.32 10.79
C ALA A 30 -2.29 2.41 11.85
N GLY A 31 -3.53 2.92 11.94
CA GLY A 31 -3.96 3.94 12.89
C GLY A 31 -3.37 5.32 12.61
N ILE A 32 -3.04 5.62 11.35
CA ILE A 32 -2.43 6.91 10.96
C ILE A 32 -3.34 7.80 10.11
N ALA A 33 -4.46 7.28 9.61
CA ALA A 33 -5.49 8.08 8.93
C ALA A 33 -6.35 8.85 9.94
N ALA A 34 -6.91 9.98 9.52
CA ALA A 34 -7.93 10.65 10.30
C ALA A 34 -9.25 9.87 10.22
N ASP A 35 -9.96 9.76 11.34
CA ASP A 35 -11.29 9.13 11.37
C ASP A 35 -12.30 9.97 10.56
N PRO A 36 -12.87 9.45 9.47
CA PRO A 36 -13.79 10.19 8.63
C PRO A 36 -15.13 10.51 9.33
N ALA A 37 -15.47 9.81 10.42
CA ALA A 37 -16.68 10.10 11.19
C ALA A 37 -16.56 11.42 11.97
N THR A 38 -15.37 11.76 12.44
CA THR A 38 -15.10 12.95 13.25
C THR A 38 -14.44 14.08 12.46
N GLU A 39 -13.54 13.77 11.53
CA GLU A 39 -12.88 14.78 10.70
C GLU A 39 -13.80 15.23 9.56
N LYS A 40 -14.26 16.48 9.61
CA LYS A 40 -15.20 17.02 8.63
C LYS A 40 -14.55 17.69 7.42
N GLN A 41 -13.29 18.10 7.54
CA GLN A 41 -12.58 18.75 6.45
C GLN A 41 -12.35 17.79 5.26
N ALA A 42 -12.21 18.37 4.07
CA ALA A 42 -11.68 17.63 2.93
C ALA A 42 -10.23 17.18 3.20
N ILE A 43 -9.89 15.98 2.77
CA ILE A 43 -8.56 15.39 3.00
C ILE A 43 -8.04 14.77 1.70
N ILE A 44 -6.75 14.94 1.45
CA ILE A 44 -5.95 14.18 0.48
C ILE A 44 -4.77 13.61 1.24
N GLU A 45 -4.60 12.31 1.19
CA GLU A 45 -3.45 11.60 1.76
C GLU A 45 -2.84 10.68 0.71
N VAL A 46 -1.51 10.63 0.66
CA VAL A 46 -0.77 9.68 -0.17
C VAL A 46 0.02 8.77 0.75
N TYR A 47 -0.08 7.49 0.51
CA TYR A 47 0.59 6.46 1.27
C TYR A 47 1.56 5.69 0.39
N ALA A 48 2.59 5.14 1.02
CA ALA A 48 3.52 4.19 0.43
C ALA A 48 3.80 3.05 1.43
N ALA A 49 3.93 1.84 0.93
CA ALA A 49 4.39 0.70 1.72
C ALA A 49 5.29 -0.17 0.85
N ASP A 50 6.18 -0.95 1.47
CA ASP A 50 7.02 -1.90 0.76
C ASP A 50 6.16 -2.80 -0.12
N ALA A 51 6.57 -3.00 -1.37
CA ALA A 51 5.90 -3.91 -2.26
C ALA A 51 5.97 -5.34 -1.72
N PHE A 52 4.96 -6.16 -2.03
CA PHE A 52 4.85 -7.50 -1.48
C PHE A 52 6.00 -8.41 -1.90
N SER A 53 6.51 -9.23 -0.94
CA SER A 53 7.57 -10.21 -1.13
C SER A 53 8.93 -9.56 -1.49
N TRP A 54 9.77 -10.22 -2.28
CA TRP A 54 11.11 -9.76 -2.68
C TRP A 54 11.12 -8.38 -3.38
N ARG A 55 9.99 -7.97 -3.98
CA ARG A 55 9.86 -6.64 -4.61
C ARG A 55 10.01 -5.50 -3.63
N GLY A 56 9.64 -5.70 -2.36
CA GLY A 56 9.78 -4.70 -1.30
C GLY A 56 11.23 -4.30 -1.00
N TRP A 57 12.23 -5.03 -1.52
CA TRP A 57 13.62 -4.63 -1.35
C TRP A 57 14.03 -3.43 -2.22
N PHE A 58 13.24 -3.11 -3.26
CA PHE A 58 13.58 -2.03 -4.20
C PHE A 58 12.36 -1.28 -4.76
N ALA A 59 11.17 -1.62 -4.36
CA ALA A 59 9.94 -1.00 -4.84
C ALA A 59 8.94 -0.80 -3.70
N VAL A 60 8.13 0.23 -3.82
CA VAL A 60 6.99 0.52 -2.94
C VAL A 60 5.68 0.43 -3.72
N HIS A 61 4.61 0.08 -3.02
CA HIS A 61 3.26 0.27 -3.49
C HIS A 61 2.73 1.60 -2.96
N THR A 62 2.16 2.41 -3.83
CA THR A 62 1.62 3.73 -3.47
C THR A 62 0.12 3.80 -3.75
N TRP A 63 -0.61 4.57 -2.94
CA TRP A 63 -2.02 4.87 -3.19
C TRP A 63 -2.39 6.26 -2.70
N ILE A 64 -3.46 6.81 -3.30
CA ILE A 64 -4.02 8.10 -2.94
C ILE A 64 -5.37 7.85 -2.29
N ALA A 65 -5.61 8.48 -1.14
CA ALA A 65 -6.88 8.48 -0.45
C ALA A 65 -7.43 9.91 -0.43
N VAL A 66 -8.64 10.10 -0.91
CA VAL A 66 -9.32 11.39 -0.88
C VAL A 66 -10.62 11.28 -0.09
N LYS A 67 -10.91 12.30 0.69
CA LYS A 67 -12.17 12.44 1.43
C LYS A 67 -12.72 13.83 1.16
N PRO A 68 -13.84 13.99 0.46
CA PRO A 68 -14.54 15.28 0.36
C PRO A 68 -14.95 15.80 1.73
N GLU A 69 -15.23 17.09 1.79
CA GLU A 69 -15.77 17.70 3.00
C GLU A 69 -17.06 17.00 3.43
N ASN A 70 -17.22 16.73 4.72
CA ASN A 70 -18.34 16.01 5.34
C ASN A 70 -18.57 14.57 4.84
N ALA A 71 -17.71 14.01 3.98
CA ALA A 71 -17.83 12.61 3.59
C ALA A 71 -17.53 11.66 4.77
N ALA A 72 -18.29 10.56 4.86
CA ALA A 72 -18.13 9.54 5.89
C ALA A 72 -17.08 8.48 5.55
N THR A 73 -16.53 8.50 4.32
CA THR A 73 -15.54 7.55 3.82
C THR A 73 -14.51 8.25 2.97
N TYR A 74 -13.36 7.60 2.85
CA TYR A 74 -12.35 7.90 1.83
C TYR A 74 -12.65 7.14 0.55
N THR A 75 -12.32 7.73 -0.59
CA THR A 75 -12.13 7.00 -1.85
C THR A 75 -10.64 6.79 -2.07
N VAL A 76 -10.24 5.54 -2.27
CA VAL A 76 -8.84 5.15 -2.49
C VAL A 76 -8.62 4.81 -3.95
N TYR A 77 -7.53 5.32 -4.52
CA TYR A 77 -7.06 5.07 -5.88
C TYR A 77 -5.67 4.43 -5.82
N GLU A 78 -5.53 3.27 -6.47
CA GLU A 78 -4.26 2.54 -6.52
C GLU A 78 -4.10 1.79 -7.84
N VAL A 79 -2.86 1.57 -8.28
CA VAL A 79 -2.56 0.75 -9.46
C VAL A 79 -2.06 -0.62 -9.01
N VAL A 80 -2.75 -1.68 -9.42
CA VAL A 80 -2.54 -3.05 -8.96
C VAL A 80 -2.36 -4.00 -10.14
N GLY A 81 -1.12 -4.28 -10.52
CA GLY A 81 -0.77 -4.97 -11.77
C GLY A 81 -1.36 -6.38 -11.93
N TRP A 82 -1.48 -7.18 -10.85
CA TRP A 82 -2.04 -8.53 -10.98
C TRP A 82 -3.53 -8.57 -11.30
N ARG A 83 -4.25 -7.42 -11.20
CA ARG A 83 -5.65 -7.33 -11.59
C ARG A 83 -5.83 -7.54 -13.08
N VAL A 84 -4.90 -7.02 -13.91
CA VAL A 84 -4.91 -7.17 -15.37
C VAL A 84 -4.89 -8.64 -15.77
N LYS A 85 -4.11 -9.47 -15.08
CA LYS A 85 -4.08 -10.93 -15.30
C LYS A 85 -5.40 -11.65 -15.02
N ARG A 86 -6.32 -10.97 -14.33
CA ARG A 86 -7.66 -11.45 -14.00
C ARG A 86 -8.76 -10.80 -14.87
N GLY A 87 -8.37 -10.06 -15.91
CA GLY A 87 -9.31 -9.32 -16.76
C GLY A 87 -9.93 -8.08 -16.10
N LEU A 88 -9.31 -7.57 -15.03
CA LEU A 88 -9.77 -6.37 -14.31
C LEU A 88 -8.83 -5.20 -14.58
N PRO A 89 -9.32 -3.94 -14.55
CA PRO A 89 -8.45 -2.78 -14.69
C PRO A 89 -7.33 -2.78 -13.65
N ALA A 90 -6.11 -2.35 -14.05
CA ALA A 90 -4.99 -2.14 -13.13
C ALA A 90 -5.31 -1.05 -12.11
N LEU A 91 -5.91 0.04 -12.57
CA LEU A 91 -6.42 1.09 -11.68
C LEU A 91 -7.61 0.54 -10.88
N ARG A 92 -7.49 0.62 -9.57
CA ARG A 92 -8.52 0.23 -8.62
C ARG A 92 -9.03 1.45 -7.89
N GLU A 93 -10.34 1.56 -7.79
CA GLU A 93 -11.06 2.53 -6.96
C GLU A 93 -11.94 1.79 -5.96
N TYR A 94 -11.95 2.24 -4.69
CA TYR A 94 -12.85 1.70 -3.68
C TYR A 94 -13.04 2.68 -2.52
N GLN A 95 -14.13 2.52 -1.76
CA GLN A 95 -14.41 3.30 -0.57
C GLN A 95 -14.03 2.53 0.70
N THR A 96 -13.55 3.26 1.71
CA THR A 96 -13.16 2.71 3.01
C THR A 96 -13.19 3.79 4.09
N THR A 97 -13.30 3.38 5.35
CA THR A 97 -13.09 4.25 6.52
C THR A 97 -11.64 4.22 6.99
N THR A 98 -10.85 3.24 6.54
CA THR A 98 -9.45 3.00 6.95
C THR A 98 -8.54 2.95 5.73
N PRO A 99 -8.14 4.10 5.14
CA PRO A 99 -7.33 4.14 3.93
C PRO A 99 -5.86 3.76 4.17
N ASP A 100 -5.45 3.65 5.42
CA ASP A 100 -4.09 3.40 5.90
C ASP A 100 -3.84 1.93 6.24
N THR A 101 -4.48 1.01 5.52
CA THR A 101 -4.32 -0.42 5.79
C THR A 101 -2.94 -0.93 5.39
N TYR A 102 -2.43 -1.91 6.15
CA TYR A 102 -1.20 -2.62 5.81
C TYR A 102 -1.29 -3.19 4.39
N TRP A 103 -0.23 -2.99 3.60
CA TRP A 103 -0.11 -3.58 2.29
C TRP A 103 0.53 -4.97 2.40
N TYR A 104 -0.32 -6.00 2.50
CA TYR A 104 0.14 -7.39 2.67
C TYR A 104 1.20 -7.55 3.77
N GLY A 105 0.95 -6.95 4.93
CA GLY A 105 1.82 -7.01 6.11
C GLY A 105 2.92 -5.94 6.15
N ALA A 106 3.10 -5.14 5.09
CA ALA A 106 3.96 -3.97 5.12
C ALA A 106 3.21 -2.76 5.71
N ARG A 107 3.81 -2.10 6.71
CA ARG A 107 3.23 -0.92 7.34
C ARG A 107 3.27 0.25 6.36
N PRO A 108 2.16 0.96 6.12
CA PRO A 108 2.17 2.16 5.30
C PRO A 108 2.83 3.34 6.01
N GLU A 109 3.49 4.17 5.21
CA GLU A 109 3.92 5.51 5.58
C GLU A 109 3.03 6.53 4.87
N LYS A 110 2.66 7.60 5.57
CA LYS A 110 1.93 8.72 4.99
C LYS A 110 2.95 9.71 4.44
N ILE A 111 3.15 9.72 3.12
CA ILE A 111 4.16 10.55 2.46
C ILE A 111 3.63 11.95 2.10
N LEU A 112 2.31 12.12 2.08
CA LEU A 112 1.66 13.42 1.92
C LEU A 112 0.35 13.45 2.71
N SER A 113 0.07 14.61 3.32
CA SER A 113 -1.24 14.89 3.93
C SER A 113 -1.61 16.35 3.68
N MET A 114 -2.83 16.57 3.18
CA MET A 114 -3.39 17.88 2.95
C MET A 114 -4.83 17.90 3.43
N LYS A 115 -5.23 18.97 4.14
CA LYS A 115 -6.60 19.14 4.65
C LYS A 115 -7.19 20.49 4.31
N GLY A 116 -8.52 20.56 4.42
CA GLY A 116 -9.29 21.79 4.31
C GLY A 116 -9.49 22.29 2.89
N PRO A 117 -9.64 23.62 2.66
CA PRO A 117 -10.06 24.18 1.36
C PRO A 117 -9.13 23.86 0.20
N LYS A 118 -7.81 23.73 0.48
CA LYS A 118 -6.83 23.37 -0.55
C LYS A 118 -7.07 21.91 -1.04
N ALA A 119 -7.34 20.99 -0.12
CA ALA A 119 -7.69 19.63 -0.46
C ALA A 119 -9.02 19.57 -1.22
N ALA A 120 -10.04 20.29 -0.74
CA ALA A 120 -11.35 20.36 -1.41
C ALA A 120 -11.24 20.81 -2.87
N LYS A 121 -10.37 21.78 -3.14
CA LYS A 121 -10.14 22.31 -4.51
C LYS A 121 -9.45 21.30 -5.42
N LEU A 122 -8.54 20.44 -4.88
CA LEU A 122 -7.74 19.52 -5.70
C LEU A 122 -8.40 18.16 -5.90
N ILE A 123 -9.35 17.76 -5.07
CA ILE A 123 -10.03 16.45 -5.21
C ILE A 123 -10.66 16.25 -6.59
N PRO A 124 -11.39 17.23 -7.19
CA PRO A 124 -11.94 17.07 -8.54
C PRO A 124 -10.87 16.84 -9.62
N ASP A 125 -9.70 17.47 -9.48
CA ASP A 125 -8.59 17.29 -10.43
C ASP A 125 -8.00 15.88 -10.33
N ILE A 126 -7.88 15.33 -9.11
CA ILE A 126 -7.46 13.93 -8.89
C ILE A 126 -8.48 12.98 -9.54
N GLN A 127 -9.78 13.19 -9.30
CA GLN A 127 -10.84 12.37 -9.86
C GLN A 127 -10.83 12.42 -11.40
N LYS A 128 -10.61 13.60 -11.97
CA LYS A 128 -10.45 13.77 -13.41
C LYS A 128 -9.23 13.03 -13.94
N ALA A 129 -8.08 13.13 -13.26
CA ALA A 129 -6.88 12.39 -13.66
C ALA A 129 -7.10 10.87 -13.62
N VAL A 130 -7.77 10.36 -12.58
CA VAL A 130 -8.15 8.96 -12.46
C VAL A 130 -9.06 8.51 -13.60
N SER A 131 -10.09 9.28 -13.93
CA SER A 131 -11.02 8.94 -15.02
C SER A 131 -10.38 8.94 -16.42
N HIS A 132 -9.26 9.63 -16.58
CA HIS A 132 -8.47 9.69 -17.82
C HIS A 132 -7.17 8.90 -17.75
N TYR A 133 -7.02 8.00 -16.77
CA TYR A 133 -5.81 7.19 -16.63
C TYR A 133 -5.62 6.29 -17.86
N PRO A 134 -4.54 6.49 -18.66
CA PRO A 134 -4.43 5.90 -19.99
C PRO A 134 -4.10 4.40 -19.97
N TRP A 135 -3.54 3.89 -18.87
CA TRP A 135 -3.11 2.48 -18.74
C TRP A 135 -4.01 1.67 -17.81
N ALA A 136 -5.32 1.95 -17.81
CA ALA A 136 -6.25 1.26 -16.94
C ALA A 136 -6.22 -0.28 -17.12
N ASN A 137 -5.99 -0.75 -18.37
CA ASN A 137 -5.99 -2.16 -18.72
C ASN A 137 -4.60 -2.77 -18.96
N GLU A 138 -3.54 -1.99 -18.71
CA GLU A 138 -2.16 -2.40 -18.94
C GLU A 138 -1.34 -2.21 -17.67
N TYR A 139 -0.35 -3.05 -17.48
CA TYR A 139 0.60 -2.92 -16.39
C TYR A 139 1.92 -3.56 -16.75
N THR A 140 2.99 -2.79 -16.68
CA THR A 140 4.37 -3.28 -16.85
C THR A 140 5.21 -2.77 -15.70
N LEU A 141 5.78 -3.72 -14.93
CA LEU A 141 6.56 -3.38 -13.74
C LEU A 141 7.79 -2.53 -14.07
N PHE A 142 8.45 -2.84 -15.19
CA PHE A 142 9.63 -2.14 -15.67
C PHE A 142 9.73 -2.25 -17.20
N PRO A 143 9.99 -1.17 -17.94
CA PRO A 143 10.19 0.24 -17.52
C PRO A 143 8.88 1.02 -17.24
N GLY A 144 7.76 0.40 -17.25
CA GLY A 144 6.43 0.99 -17.11
C GLY A 144 5.54 0.70 -18.32
N PRO A 145 4.24 1.06 -18.31
CA PRO A 145 3.50 1.87 -17.35
C PRO A 145 3.11 1.09 -16.07
N ASN A 146 3.17 1.77 -14.92
CA ASN A 146 2.66 1.27 -13.62
C ASN A 146 2.23 2.43 -12.69
#